data_cb23d34659b5689b720e428625c3233c
#
_entry.id   cb23d34659b5689b720e428625c3233c
#
_cell.length_a   1.000
_cell.length_b   1.000
_cell.length_c   1.000
_cell.angle_alpha   90.00
_cell.angle_beta   90.00
_cell.angle_gamma   90.00
#
_symmetry.space_group_name_H-M   'P 1'
#
loop_
_entity.id
_entity.type
_entity.pdbx_description
1 polymer ?
#
loop_
_entity_poly.entity_id
_entity_poly.type
_entity_poly.pdbx_seq_one_letter_code
_entity_poly.pdbx_strand_id
1 'polypeptide(L)'
;QMDKGDHRDRKIWIQNRSEWALRYCIRKSGSIASGDIRLGRGRYGIVPGYGKRGVDFTFSPSLSGLFHERLLVENVADHDNDQAIILKANVRKVANFALDPSSLDFGTCYTADVSMPESVLLSNTTAKQRTFVVRLDDSVSEALSLDVLVSMSDDSATRRALSTEEEEEVETLFQKLKIASRKGNLDKLAKYRDRLTQLGVAIPSTAVASAEEPAADTKDSAHDDDLQRYTLLTCDRTCTLTTTIGAQSSQKLLVRVRPCKRTDQPPHDVQIPLQVHEQKNSDEKRHVMVHARVEC
;
A
#
# COMPACT_ATOMS: atom_id res chain seq x y z
N GLN A 1 -11.18 19.71 -3.13
CA GLN A 1 -10.09 18.85 -2.68
C GLN A 1 -9.26 18.41 -3.89
N MET A 2 -7.98 18.25 -3.70
CA MET A 2 -7.03 17.70 -4.69
C MET A 2 -5.88 17.02 -3.95
N ASP A 3 -5.20 16.11 -4.64
CA ASP A 3 -4.08 15.39 -4.05
C ASP A 3 -2.75 16.12 -4.30
N LYS A 4 -1.77 15.87 -3.43
CA LYS A 4 -0.43 16.41 -3.59
C LYS A 4 0.18 15.87 -4.89
N GLY A 5 0.69 16.76 -5.74
CA GLY A 5 1.27 16.42 -7.04
C GLY A 5 0.31 16.54 -8.21
N ASP A 6 -1.01 16.65 -7.95
CA ASP A 6 -1.96 16.98 -9.00
C ASP A 6 -1.74 18.41 -9.50
N HIS A 7 -2.25 18.68 -10.69
CA HIS A 7 -2.29 20.03 -11.21
C HIS A 7 -3.72 20.38 -11.66
N ARG A 8 -4.07 21.64 -11.52
CA ARG A 8 -5.36 22.15 -11.98
C ARG A 8 -5.20 23.49 -12.67
N ASP A 9 -5.71 23.56 -13.87
CA ASP A 9 -5.77 24.78 -14.62
C ASP A 9 -7.06 25.53 -14.31
N ARG A 10 -6.95 26.81 -14.09
CA ARG A 10 -8.04 27.72 -13.77
C ARG A 10 -7.84 29.04 -14.51
N LYS A 11 -8.90 29.82 -14.58
CA LYS A 11 -8.90 31.12 -15.25
C LYS A 11 -9.41 32.20 -14.32
N ILE A 12 -8.65 33.30 -14.22
CA ILE A 12 -9.05 34.52 -13.55
C ILE A 12 -9.63 35.45 -14.61
N TRP A 13 -10.83 35.97 -14.35
CA TRP A 13 -11.44 36.93 -15.23
C TRP A 13 -11.29 38.32 -14.67
N ILE A 14 -10.65 39.22 -15.44
CA ILE A 14 -10.51 40.64 -15.14
C ILE A 14 -11.55 41.37 -16.00
N GLN A 15 -12.48 42.05 -15.35
CA GLN A 15 -13.51 42.87 -16.01
C GLN A 15 -13.24 44.33 -15.72
N ASN A 16 -13.08 45.12 -16.76
CA ASN A 16 -13.00 46.56 -16.68
C ASN A 16 -14.42 47.16 -16.68
N ARG A 17 -14.76 47.92 -15.66
CA ARG A 17 -16.06 48.58 -15.52
C ARG A 17 -16.03 50.06 -15.87
N SER A 18 -14.88 50.58 -16.27
CA SER A 18 -14.72 51.95 -16.70
C SER A 18 -14.74 52.05 -18.22
N GLU A 19 -14.91 53.24 -18.72
CA GLU A 19 -14.83 53.57 -20.16
C GLU A 19 -13.38 53.59 -20.66
N TRP A 20 -12.42 53.78 -19.78
CA TRP A 20 -10.99 53.89 -20.10
C TRP A 20 -10.34 52.49 -20.09
N ALA A 21 -9.28 52.36 -20.91
CA ALA A 21 -8.54 51.10 -20.93
C ALA A 21 -7.78 50.87 -19.61
N LEU A 22 -8.00 49.69 -18.98
CA LEU A 22 -7.34 49.26 -17.75
C LEU A 22 -6.01 48.58 -18.08
N ARG A 23 -4.90 49.11 -17.60
CA ARG A 23 -3.59 48.44 -17.58
C ARG A 23 -3.44 47.65 -16.27
N TYR A 24 -3.19 46.37 -16.34
CA TYR A 24 -3.08 45.54 -15.13
C TYR A 24 -1.81 44.70 -15.10
N CYS A 25 -1.37 44.36 -13.88
CA CYS A 25 -0.33 43.39 -13.59
C CYS A 25 -0.80 42.47 -12.46
N ILE A 26 -0.63 41.13 -12.58
CA ILE A 26 -0.91 40.18 -11.50
C ILE A 26 0.39 39.84 -10.80
N ARG A 27 0.43 40.11 -9.50
CA ARG A 27 1.56 39.74 -8.61
C ARG A 27 1.12 38.70 -7.62
N LYS A 28 2.04 37.79 -7.30
CA LYS A 28 1.90 36.91 -6.16
C LYS A 28 2.35 37.68 -4.91
N SER A 29 1.50 37.71 -3.91
CA SER A 29 1.79 38.37 -2.64
C SER A 29 1.52 37.38 -1.55
N GLY A 30 2.55 36.73 -1.00
CA GLY A 30 2.36 35.75 0.06
C GLY A 30 3.50 34.75 0.17
N SER A 31 3.21 33.63 0.74
CA SER A 31 4.09 32.68 1.39
C SER A 31 5.11 31.94 0.51
N ILE A 32 5.82 31.06 1.17
CA ILE A 32 6.86 30.17 0.66
C ILE A 32 6.39 29.28 -0.51
N ALA A 33 5.08 29.01 -0.60
CA ALA A 33 4.49 28.15 -1.65
C ALA A 33 4.24 28.86 -2.99
N SER A 34 4.81 30.04 -3.22
CA SER A 34 4.59 30.83 -4.45
C SER A 34 4.97 30.11 -5.76
N GLY A 35 5.75 29.03 -5.69
CA GLY A 35 6.06 28.13 -6.81
C GLY A 35 4.90 27.26 -7.26
N ASP A 36 3.95 27.00 -6.37
CA ASP A 36 2.79 26.12 -6.63
C ASP A 36 1.76 26.75 -7.58
N ILE A 37 1.82 28.06 -7.76
CA ILE A 37 0.98 28.79 -8.71
C ILE A 37 1.83 29.28 -9.88
N ARG A 38 1.51 28.86 -11.07
CA ARG A 38 2.11 29.35 -12.31
C ARG A 38 1.08 30.16 -13.06
N LEU A 39 1.36 31.45 -13.24
CA LEU A 39 0.55 32.33 -14.08
C LEU A 39 0.94 32.14 -15.54
N GLY A 40 -0.04 31.88 -16.38
CA GLY A 40 0.13 31.73 -17.83
C GLY A 40 0.38 33.06 -18.55
N ARG A 41 0.27 33.01 -19.87
CA ARG A 41 0.32 34.21 -20.71
C ARG A 41 -0.81 35.16 -20.29
N GLY A 42 -0.51 36.43 -20.15
CA GLY A 42 -1.49 37.43 -19.72
C GLY A 42 -1.39 37.88 -18.27
N ARG A 43 -0.28 37.52 -17.58
CA ARG A 43 0.03 38.04 -16.24
C ARG A 43 -0.03 39.60 -16.17
N TYR A 44 0.21 40.26 -17.28
CA TYR A 44 0.06 41.70 -17.45
C TYR A 44 -0.57 42.01 -18.80
N GLY A 45 -1.23 43.11 -18.89
CA GLY A 45 -1.88 43.49 -20.15
C GLY A 45 -2.82 44.66 -20.02
N ILE A 46 -3.62 44.79 -21.07
CA ILE A 46 -4.64 45.86 -21.19
C ILE A 46 -6.00 45.20 -21.34
N VAL A 47 -7.00 45.70 -20.61
CA VAL A 47 -8.43 45.39 -20.79
C VAL A 47 -9.10 46.64 -21.32
N PRO A 48 -9.71 46.64 -22.52
CA PRO A 48 -10.39 47.79 -23.05
C PRO A 48 -11.56 48.23 -22.16
N GLY A 49 -12.02 49.48 -22.33
CA GLY A 49 -13.15 49.97 -21.58
C GLY A 49 -14.36 49.02 -21.70
N TYR A 50 -15.04 48.74 -20.59
CA TYR A 50 -16.15 47.79 -20.46
C TYR A 50 -15.85 46.37 -20.93
N GLY A 51 -14.54 46.06 -21.21
CA GLY A 51 -14.10 44.77 -21.72
C GLY A 51 -13.81 43.75 -20.59
N LYS A 52 -13.52 42.52 -21.03
CA LYS A 52 -13.18 41.38 -20.14
C LYS A 52 -12.01 40.63 -20.71
N ARG A 53 -11.07 40.20 -19.81
CA ARG A 53 -9.91 39.39 -20.18
C ARG A 53 -9.70 38.22 -19.22
N GLY A 54 -9.45 37.04 -19.74
CA GLY A 54 -9.11 35.85 -18.97
C GLY A 54 -7.60 35.68 -18.85
N VAL A 55 -7.14 35.33 -17.67
CA VAL A 55 -5.76 34.96 -17.38
C VAL A 55 -5.72 33.55 -16.83
N ASP A 56 -5.04 32.68 -17.55
CA ASP A 56 -4.92 31.28 -17.14
C ASP A 56 -3.85 31.14 -16.04
N PHE A 57 -4.09 30.29 -15.08
CA PHE A 57 -3.11 29.87 -14.10
C PHE A 57 -3.20 28.39 -13.81
N THR A 58 -2.06 27.77 -13.52
CA THR A 58 -1.95 26.38 -13.10
C THR A 58 -1.60 26.34 -11.62
N PHE A 59 -2.35 25.57 -10.86
CA PHE A 59 -2.08 25.27 -9.47
C PHE A 59 -1.56 23.85 -9.34
N SER A 60 -0.34 23.67 -8.78
CA SER A 60 0.34 22.39 -8.59
C SER A 60 0.99 22.37 -7.20
N PRO A 61 0.27 21.96 -6.15
CA PRO A 61 0.75 22.04 -4.78
C PRO A 61 1.90 21.07 -4.51
N SER A 62 2.97 21.60 -3.92
CA SER A 62 4.13 20.82 -3.46
C SER A 62 3.97 20.29 -2.05
N LEU A 63 3.08 20.88 -1.24
CA LEU A 63 2.82 20.51 0.14
C LEU A 63 1.36 20.08 0.31
N SER A 64 1.11 19.19 1.26
CA SER A 64 -0.25 18.83 1.70
C SER A 64 -0.71 19.74 2.83
N GLY A 65 -2.02 19.86 2.99
CA GLY A 65 -2.65 20.68 4.01
C GLY A 65 -3.51 21.82 3.42
N LEU A 66 -3.79 22.80 4.26
CA LEU A 66 -4.54 23.98 3.83
C LEU A 66 -3.63 24.92 3.07
N PHE A 67 -3.96 25.15 1.81
CA PHE A 67 -3.28 26.12 0.96
C PHE A 67 -4.04 27.46 0.99
N HIS A 68 -3.31 28.54 1.19
CA HIS A 68 -3.85 29.88 1.22
C HIS A 68 -2.83 30.84 0.58
N GLU A 69 -3.16 31.35 -0.59
CA GLU A 69 -2.29 32.25 -1.35
C GLU A 69 -3.07 33.48 -1.78
N ARG A 70 -2.38 34.62 -1.85
CA ARG A 70 -2.93 35.90 -2.28
C ARG A 70 -2.30 36.33 -3.59
N LEU A 71 -3.16 36.58 -4.59
CA LEU A 71 -2.78 37.24 -5.84
C LEU A 71 -3.28 38.67 -5.79
N LEU A 72 -2.41 39.62 -6.15
CA LEU A 72 -2.77 41.02 -6.28
C LEU A 72 -2.92 41.34 -7.76
N VAL A 73 -4.09 41.78 -8.17
CA VAL A 73 -4.35 42.37 -9.49
C VAL A 73 -4.20 43.87 -9.35
N GLU A 74 -3.05 44.36 -9.74
CA GLU A 74 -2.74 45.80 -9.68
C GLU A 74 -3.32 46.51 -10.89
N ASN A 75 -3.99 47.64 -10.64
CA ASN A 75 -4.25 48.64 -11.65
C ASN A 75 -3.03 49.57 -11.76
N VAL A 76 -2.27 49.43 -12.86
CA VAL A 76 -0.98 50.15 -13.03
C VAL A 76 -1.15 51.68 -13.06
N ALA A 77 -2.34 52.16 -13.42
CA ALA A 77 -2.60 53.61 -13.49
C ALA A 77 -3.21 54.18 -12.20
N ASP A 78 -3.80 53.30 -11.34
CA ASP A 78 -4.53 53.73 -10.16
C ASP A 78 -4.53 52.61 -9.12
N HIS A 79 -3.56 52.62 -8.21
CA HIS A 79 -3.35 51.61 -7.19
C HIS A 79 -4.43 51.56 -6.10
N ASP A 80 -5.27 52.62 -5.98
CA ASP A 80 -6.39 52.61 -5.04
C ASP A 80 -7.48 51.60 -5.44
N ASN A 81 -7.45 51.19 -6.69
CA ASN A 81 -8.36 50.18 -7.26
C ASN A 81 -7.71 48.79 -7.42
N ASP A 82 -6.61 48.49 -6.74
CA ASP A 82 -6.01 47.18 -6.71
C ASP A 82 -6.95 46.16 -6.08
N GLN A 83 -7.00 44.97 -6.66
CA GLN A 83 -7.87 43.89 -6.18
C GLN A 83 -7.10 42.67 -5.73
N ALA A 84 -7.42 42.15 -4.54
CA ALA A 84 -6.81 40.94 -4.03
C ALA A 84 -7.71 39.72 -4.28
N ILE A 85 -7.13 38.68 -4.86
CA ILE A 85 -7.77 37.38 -5.04
C ILE A 85 -7.13 36.40 -4.05
N ILE A 86 -7.96 35.76 -3.22
CA ILE A 86 -7.53 34.74 -2.29
C ILE A 86 -7.81 33.36 -2.87
N LEU A 87 -6.76 32.57 -3.08
CA LEU A 87 -6.82 31.20 -3.50
C LEU A 87 -6.76 30.29 -2.28
N LYS A 88 -7.78 29.47 -2.10
CA LYS A 88 -7.86 28.49 -1.02
C LYS A 88 -7.99 27.10 -1.59
N ALA A 89 -7.18 26.16 -1.10
CA ALA A 89 -7.29 24.75 -1.46
C ALA A 89 -7.04 23.88 -0.22
N ASN A 90 -7.67 22.72 -0.18
CA ASN A 90 -7.33 21.66 0.76
C ASN A 90 -6.64 20.56 -0.04
N VAL A 91 -5.34 20.40 0.20
CA VAL A 91 -4.47 19.46 -0.49
C VAL A 91 -4.26 18.23 0.40
N ARG A 92 -4.69 17.07 -0.08
CA ARG A 92 -4.52 15.82 0.66
C ARG A 92 -3.11 15.27 0.48
N LYS A 93 -2.60 14.70 1.54
CA LYS A 93 -1.40 13.86 1.45
C LYS A 93 -1.80 12.57 0.73
N VAL A 94 -1.09 12.25 -0.34
CA VAL A 94 -1.24 10.93 -0.99
C VAL A 94 -0.74 9.88 -0.01
N ALA A 95 -1.49 8.83 0.17
CA ALA A 95 -1.11 7.71 1.01
C ALA A 95 0.12 7.00 0.45
N ASN A 96 1.07 6.66 1.32
CA ASN A 96 2.30 5.97 0.92
C ASN A 96 2.05 4.48 0.62
N PHE A 97 0.96 3.93 1.13
CA PHE A 97 0.59 2.53 0.94
C PHE A 97 -0.92 2.34 1.05
N ALA A 98 -1.39 1.21 0.54
CA ALA A 98 -2.78 0.78 0.62
C ALA A 98 -2.87 -0.64 1.18
N LEU A 99 -4.01 -0.94 1.82
CA LEU A 99 -4.41 -2.28 2.27
C LEU A 99 -5.74 -2.62 1.63
N ASP A 100 -5.84 -3.80 1.03
CA ASP A 100 -7.05 -4.28 0.38
C ASP A 100 -7.20 -5.80 0.60
N PRO A 101 -8.31 -6.25 1.18
CA PRO A 101 -9.43 -5.49 1.74
C PRO A 101 -9.09 -4.77 3.07
N SER A 102 -9.92 -3.84 3.48
CA SER A 102 -9.80 -3.13 4.77
C SER A 102 -10.42 -3.90 5.95
N SER A 103 -11.12 -4.98 5.67
CA SER A 103 -11.72 -5.88 6.68
C SER A 103 -11.71 -7.33 6.20
N LEU A 104 -11.48 -8.25 7.12
CA LEU A 104 -11.57 -9.69 6.94
C LEU A 104 -12.66 -10.23 7.85
N ASP A 105 -13.50 -11.12 7.34
CA ASP A 105 -14.53 -11.79 8.11
C ASP A 105 -14.32 -13.30 8.08
N PHE A 106 -13.94 -13.87 9.21
CA PHE A 106 -13.67 -15.29 9.36
C PHE A 106 -14.92 -16.10 9.76
N GLY A 107 -16.08 -15.43 9.92
CA GLY A 107 -17.30 -16.08 10.36
C GLY A 107 -17.17 -16.70 11.74
N THR A 108 -17.78 -17.88 11.94
CA THR A 108 -17.74 -18.62 13.22
C THR A 108 -16.46 -19.46 13.32
N CYS A 109 -15.69 -19.23 14.38
CA CYS A 109 -14.48 -19.97 14.70
C CYS A 109 -14.70 -20.79 15.99
N TYR A 110 -14.45 -22.08 15.93
CA TYR A 110 -14.60 -23.00 17.06
C TYR A 110 -13.28 -23.20 17.81
N THR A 111 -13.38 -23.49 19.10
CA THR A 111 -12.22 -23.76 19.96
C THR A 111 -11.38 -24.93 19.38
N ALA A 112 -10.07 -24.74 19.32
CA ALA A 112 -9.09 -25.67 18.74
C ALA A 112 -8.99 -25.71 17.21
N ASP A 113 -9.87 -25.05 16.47
CA ASP A 113 -9.76 -24.95 15.03
C ASP A 113 -8.94 -23.72 14.61
N VAL A 114 -8.26 -23.83 13.48
CA VAL A 114 -7.59 -22.71 12.83
C VAL A 114 -8.33 -22.37 11.56
N SER A 115 -8.68 -21.12 11.38
CA SER A 115 -9.42 -20.69 10.18
C SER A 115 -8.67 -20.96 8.88
N MET A 116 -9.41 -21.01 7.79
CA MET A 116 -8.80 -20.93 6.45
C MET A 116 -8.08 -19.57 6.31
N PRO A 117 -6.98 -19.52 5.53
CA PRO A 117 -6.25 -18.28 5.34
C PRO A 117 -7.03 -17.29 4.48
N GLU A 118 -7.19 -16.07 5.00
CA GLU A 118 -7.66 -14.93 4.23
C GLU A 118 -6.49 -14.03 3.82
N SER A 119 -6.62 -13.31 2.73
CA SER A 119 -5.51 -12.54 2.18
C SER A 119 -5.76 -11.04 2.18
N VAL A 120 -4.73 -10.29 2.58
CA VAL A 120 -4.67 -8.83 2.47
C VAL A 120 -3.53 -8.44 1.55
N LEU A 121 -3.81 -7.60 0.57
CA LEU A 121 -2.81 -7.03 -0.31
C LEU A 121 -2.25 -5.74 0.31
N LEU A 122 -0.98 -5.74 0.67
CA LEU A 122 -0.25 -4.55 1.11
C LEU A 122 0.51 -3.97 -0.09
N SER A 123 0.09 -2.79 -0.55
CA SER A 123 0.62 -2.15 -1.75
C SER A 123 1.43 -0.90 -1.40
N ASN A 124 2.68 -0.85 -1.81
CA ASN A 124 3.51 0.35 -1.76
C ASN A 124 3.18 1.25 -2.96
N THR A 125 2.52 2.37 -2.72
CA THR A 125 2.12 3.30 -3.79
C THR A 125 3.20 4.30 -4.17
N THR A 126 4.37 4.24 -3.52
CA THR A 126 5.46 5.19 -3.74
C THR A 126 6.48 4.69 -4.77
N ALA A 127 7.25 5.62 -5.35
CA ALA A 127 8.34 5.31 -6.28
C ALA A 127 9.62 4.81 -5.59
N LYS A 128 9.60 4.52 -4.28
CA LYS A 128 10.75 4.04 -3.51
C LYS A 128 10.38 2.79 -2.74
N GLN A 129 11.36 1.90 -2.59
CA GLN A 129 11.26 0.76 -1.68
C GLN A 129 11.00 1.21 -0.25
N ARG A 130 10.09 0.54 0.46
CA ARG A 130 9.70 0.85 1.84
C ARG A 130 9.56 -0.40 2.69
N THR A 131 9.84 -0.23 3.96
CA THR A 131 9.69 -1.30 4.96
C THR A 131 8.46 -0.99 5.82
N PHE A 132 7.59 -1.98 5.93
CA PHE A 132 6.34 -1.91 6.69
C PHE A 132 6.40 -2.84 7.89
N VAL A 133 5.73 -2.42 8.95
CA VAL A 133 5.57 -3.16 10.18
C VAL A 133 4.08 -3.49 10.34
N VAL A 134 3.79 -4.77 10.53
CA VAL A 134 2.45 -5.30 10.80
C VAL A 134 2.40 -5.76 12.24
N ARG A 135 1.41 -5.32 13.00
CA ARG A 135 1.20 -5.71 14.40
C ARG A 135 -0.28 -5.59 14.80
N LEU A 136 -0.66 -6.14 15.93
CA LEU A 136 -1.94 -5.85 16.54
C LEU A 136 -1.93 -4.47 17.19
N ASP A 137 -3.08 -3.81 17.25
CA ASP A 137 -3.22 -2.52 17.93
C ASP A 137 -3.16 -2.74 19.45
N ASP A 138 -2.41 -1.87 20.14
CA ASP A 138 -2.21 -1.93 21.59
C ASP A 138 -3.53 -1.72 22.38
N SER A 139 -4.56 -1.15 21.75
CA SER A 139 -5.87 -0.91 22.37
C SER A 139 -6.70 -2.19 22.64
N VAL A 140 -6.27 -3.33 22.10
CA VAL A 140 -7.03 -4.60 22.13
C VAL A 140 -6.62 -5.51 23.30
N SER A 141 -5.81 -5.05 24.25
CA SER A 141 -5.08 -5.88 25.21
C SER A 141 -5.93 -6.73 26.17
N GLU A 142 -7.20 -6.42 26.41
CA GLU A 142 -8.01 -7.09 27.44
C GLU A 142 -8.96 -8.18 26.93
N ALA A 143 -9.20 -8.28 25.63
CA ALA A 143 -10.28 -9.10 25.07
C ALA A 143 -9.83 -10.14 24.02
N LEU A 144 -8.55 -10.50 24.01
CA LEU A 144 -8.09 -11.50 23.02
C LEU A 144 -8.58 -12.90 23.39
N SER A 145 -9.76 -13.23 22.88
CA SER A 145 -10.22 -14.62 22.76
C SER A 145 -9.80 -15.27 21.44
N LEU A 146 -9.00 -14.54 20.65
CA LEU A 146 -8.63 -14.91 19.28
C LEU A 146 -7.14 -14.62 19.01
N ASP A 147 -6.36 -15.62 18.64
CA ASP A 147 -5.00 -15.46 18.14
C ASP A 147 -5.02 -15.04 16.66
N VAL A 148 -4.27 -14.02 16.29
CA VAL A 148 -4.10 -13.59 14.90
C VAL A 148 -2.74 -14.03 14.40
N LEU A 149 -2.73 -14.85 13.36
CA LEU A 149 -1.55 -15.43 12.74
C LEU A 149 -1.36 -14.78 11.37
N VAL A 150 -0.21 -14.20 11.11
CA VAL A 150 0.09 -13.54 9.85
C VAL A 150 1.36 -14.12 9.23
N SER A 151 1.31 -14.45 7.96
CA SER A 151 2.47 -14.83 7.17
C SER A 151 2.55 -14.05 5.87
N MET A 152 3.74 -13.96 5.32
CA MET A 152 3.93 -13.46 3.96
C MET A 152 3.75 -14.64 3.00
N SER A 153 2.93 -14.46 1.95
CA SER A 153 2.91 -15.44 0.87
C SER A 153 4.24 -15.35 0.11
N ASP A 154 4.85 -16.50 -0.15
CA ASP A 154 6.06 -16.60 -0.99
C ASP A 154 5.81 -16.22 -2.47
N ASP A 155 4.55 -15.91 -2.84
CA ASP A 155 4.16 -15.39 -4.17
C ASP A 155 4.78 -14.02 -4.50
N SER A 156 5.55 -13.42 -3.56
CA SER A 156 6.32 -12.19 -3.81
C SER A 156 7.60 -12.40 -4.65
N ALA A 157 7.91 -13.62 -5.03
CA ALA A 157 8.76 -13.80 -6.19
C ALA A 157 8.02 -13.13 -7.35
N THR A 158 8.43 -11.92 -7.68
CA THR A 158 8.11 -11.24 -8.93
C THR A 158 8.31 -12.32 -9.99
N ARG A 159 7.24 -12.98 -10.41
CA ARG A 159 7.26 -13.78 -11.62
C ARG A 159 7.51 -12.76 -12.73
N ARG A 160 8.77 -12.47 -12.95
CA ARG A 160 9.21 -11.96 -14.23
C ARG A 160 8.55 -12.91 -15.23
N ALA A 161 7.66 -12.38 -16.07
CA ALA A 161 7.11 -13.16 -17.14
C ALA A 161 8.30 -13.77 -17.88
N LEU A 162 8.45 -15.09 -17.75
CA LEU A 162 9.50 -15.83 -18.43
C LEU A 162 9.24 -15.63 -19.93
N SER A 163 10.29 -15.41 -20.69
CA SER A 163 10.17 -15.47 -22.14
C SER A 163 9.81 -16.90 -22.55
N THR A 164 9.23 -17.08 -23.72
CA THR A 164 8.86 -18.42 -24.23
C THR A 164 10.04 -19.39 -24.22
N GLU A 165 11.26 -18.88 -24.47
CA GLU A 165 12.50 -19.66 -24.42
C GLU A 165 12.89 -20.06 -22.99
N GLU A 166 12.66 -19.16 -22.00
CA GLU A 166 12.88 -19.44 -20.58
C GLU A 166 11.85 -20.45 -20.04
N GLU A 167 10.60 -20.41 -20.51
CA GLU A 167 9.58 -21.40 -20.15
C GLU A 167 9.94 -22.80 -20.63
N GLU A 168 10.43 -22.94 -21.87
CA GLU A 168 10.91 -24.21 -22.41
C GLU A 168 12.16 -24.72 -21.66
N GLU A 169 13.08 -23.81 -21.26
CA GLU A 169 14.26 -24.16 -20.44
C GLU A 169 13.82 -24.70 -19.08
N VAL A 170 12.84 -24.05 -18.43
CA VAL A 170 12.29 -24.46 -17.14
C VAL A 170 11.67 -25.86 -17.22
N GLU A 171 10.84 -26.14 -18.22
CA GLU A 171 10.24 -27.45 -18.39
C GLU A 171 11.31 -28.54 -18.59
N THR A 172 12.30 -28.27 -19.44
CA THR A 172 13.44 -29.15 -19.66
C THR A 172 14.25 -29.40 -18.38
N LEU A 173 14.46 -28.39 -17.55
CA LEU A 173 15.17 -28.50 -16.28
C LEU A 173 14.37 -29.34 -15.26
N PHE A 174 13.05 -29.20 -15.19
CA PHE A 174 12.21 -30.08 -14.34
C PHE A 174 12.29 -31.55 -14.77
N GLN A 175 12.26 -31.83 -16.06
CA GLN A 175 12.44 -33.21 -16.54
C GLN A 175 13.81 -33.79 -16.18
N LYS A 176 14.87 -32.98 -16.36
CA LYS A 176 16.25 -33.38 -16.01
C LYS A 176 16.41 -33.57 -14.50
N LEU A 177 15.78 -32.73 -13.68
CA LEU A 177 15.77 -32.83 -12.22
C LEU A 177 15.07 -34.13 -11.78
N LYS A 178 13.93 -34.47 -12.35
CA LYS A 178 13.21 -35.72 -12.09
C LYS A 178 14.04 -36.96 -12.45
N ILE A 179 14.78 -36.91 -13.57
CA ILE A 179 15.67 -38.02 -13.99
C ILE A 179 16.87 -38.11 -13.06
N ALA A 180 17.48 -36.99 -12.68
CA ALA A 180 18.63 -36.95 -11.77
C ALA A 180 18.25 -37.46 -10.37
N SER A 181 17.04 -37.13 -9.87
CA SER A 181 16.49 -37.63 -8.63
C SER A 181 16.35 -39.16 -8.64
N ARG A 182 15.75 -39.71 -9.69
CA ARG A 182 15.62 -41.19 -9.85
C ARG A 182 16.95 -41.92 -9.94
N LYS A 183 18.01 -41.26 -10.42
CA LYS A 183 19.36 -41.83 -10.54
C LYS A 183 20.25 -41.55 -9.32
N GLY A 184 19.77 -40.86 -8.29
CA GLY A 184 20.49 -40.51 -7.09
C GLY A 184 21.71 -39.59 -7.33
N ASN A 185 21.76 -38.84 -8.44
CA ASN A 185 22.92 -38.01 -8.77
C ASN A 185 22.80 -36.62 -8.13
N LEU A 186 23.35 -36.48 -6.92
CA LEU A 186 23.27 -35.30 -6.07
C LEU A 186 23.88 -34.04 -6.71
N ASP A 187 25.00 -34.16 -7.42
CA ASP A 187 25.68 -33.03 -8.06
C ASP A 187 24.83 -32.41 -9.18
N LYS A 188 24.18 -33.27 -9.96
CA LYS A 188 23.26 -32.81 -11.02
C LYS A 188 21.96 -32.22 -10.43
N LEU A 189 21.49 -32.76 -9.32
CA LEU A 189 20.33 -32.22 -8.62
C LEU A 189 20.61 -30.80 -8.13
N ALA A 190 21.76 -30.58 -7.47
CA ALA A 190 22.18 -29.27 -7.01
C ALA A 190 22.26 -28.27 -8.18
N LYS A 191 22.96 -28.65 -9.26
CA LYS A 191 23.11 -27.80 -10.44
C LYS A 191 21.78 -27.39 -11.10
N TYR A 192 20.83 -28.31 -11.23
CA TYR A 192 19.53 -28.01 -11.83
C TYR A 192 18.64 -27.17 -10.90
N ARG A 193 18.76 -27.37 -9.57
CA ARG A 193 18.10 -26.52 -8.58
C ARG A 193 18.60 -25.08 -8.61
N ASP A 194 19.92 -24.89 -8.61
CA ASP A 194 20.54 -23.58 -8.68
C ASP A 194 20.09 -22.82 -9.93
N ARG A 195 20.02 -23.52 -11.08
CA ARG A 195 19.56 -22.89 -12.32
C ARG A 195 18.09 -22.53 -12.30
N LEU A 196 17.20 -23.37 -11.74
CA LEU A 196 15.79 -23.04 -11.57
C LEU A 196 15.60 -21.87 -10.61
N THR A 197 16.40 -21.80 -9.53
CA THR A 197 16.40 -20.66 -8.59
C THR A 197 16.84 -19.36 -9.28
N GLN A 198 17.86 -19.40 -10.15
CA GLN A 198 18.29 -18.25 -10.95
C GLN A 198 17.20 -17.75 -11.91
N LEU A 199 16.39 -18.65 -12.45
CA LEU A 199 15.23 -18.33 -13.29
C LEU A 199 14.00 -17.87 -12.46
N GLY A 200 14.10 -17.82 -11.11
CA GLY A 200 13.03 -17.39 -10.22
C GLY A 200 11.89 -18.42 -10.07
N VAL A 201 12.15 -19.69 -10.38
CA VAL A 201 11.14 -20.77 -10.31
C VAL A 201 11.24 -21.50 -8.99
N ALA A 202 10.14 -21.50 -8.23
CA ALA A 202 10.03 -22.25 -6.97
C ALA A 202 10.01 -23.75 -7.23
N ILE A 203 10.88 -24.52 -6.55
CA ILE A 203 10.98 -25.97 -6.68
C ILE A 203 10.10 -26.60 -5.61
N PRO A 204 9.04 -27.36 -5.97
CA PRO A 204 8.21 -28.03 -4.97
C PRO A 204 9.04 -29.06 -4.20
N SER A 205 8.96 -29.04 -2.87
CA SER A 205 9.69 -29.94 -1.97
C SER A 205 9.34 -31.42 -2.14
N THR A 206 8.21 -31.73 -2.76
CA THR A 206 7.75 -33.11 -3.07
C THR A 206 8.56 -33.84 -4.15
N ALA A 207 9.51 -33.15 -4.85
CA ALA A 207 10.30 -33.81 -5.89
C ALA A 207 11.47 -34.67 -5.35
N VAL A 208 11.61 -34.86 -4.02
CA VAL A 208 12.78 -35.53 -3.39
C VAL A 208 12.41 -36.73 -2.50
N ALA A 209 11.14 -37.03 -2.34
CA ALA A 209 10.71 -38.15 -1.50
C ALA A 209 10.40 -39.39 -2.37
N SER A 210 11.42 -40.21 -2.63
CA SER A 210 11.22 -41.62 -2.93
C SER A 210 12.50 -42.40 -2.62
N ALA A 211 12.70 -42.75 -1.35
CA ALA A 211 13.35 -43.98 -0.91
C ALA A 211 13.04 -44.13 0.58
N GLU A 212 12.35 -45.25 0.89
CA GLU A 212 12.08 -45.81 2.20
C GLU A 212 10.75 -45.46 2.86
N GLU A 213 9.77 -46.36 2.63
CA GLU A 213 8.74 -46.67 3.63
C GLU A 213 9.36 -47.45 4.79
N PRO A 214 8.82 -47.33 6.03
CA PRO A 214 7.63 -48.13 6.35
C PRO A 214 6.54 -47.38 7.11
N ALA A 215 5.34 -47.87 6.92
CA ALA A 215 4.09 -47.47 7.54
C ALA A 215 4.16 -47.37 9.07
N ALA A 216 3.67 -46.25 9.60
CA ALA A 216 3.02 -46.15 10.88
C ALA A 216 2.08 -44.93 10.91
N ASP A 217 0.85 -45.19 11.24
CA ASP A 217 -0.25 -44.27 11.48
C ASP A 217 0.17 -43.04 12.31
N THR A 218 0.09 -41.86 11.73
CA THR A 218 -0.09 -40.58 12.48
C THR A 218 -0.81 -39.58 11.57
N LYS A 219 -2.12 -39.54 11.71
CA LYS A 219 -3.01 -38.61 10.98
C LYS A 219 -3.06 -37.19 11.54
N ASP A 220 -2.23 -36.81 12.51
CA ASP A 220 -2.33 -35.52 13.23
C ASP A 220 -1.16 -34.55 13.06
N SER A 221 -0.12 -34.87 12.27
CA SER A 221 1.06 -33.97 12.17
C SER A 221 1.05 -32.98 11.00
N ALA A 222 0.11 -33.09 10.05
CA ALA A 222 0.08 -32.21 8.88
C ALA A 222 -0.39 -30.78 9.19
N HIS A 223 -1.04 -30.57 10.34
CA HIS A 223 -1.61 -29.27 10.70
C HIS A 223 -0.60 -28.36 11.43
N ASP A 224 0.37 -28.93 12.11
CA ASP A 224 1.35 -28.18 12.91
C ASP A 224 2.49 -27.62 12.05
N ASP A 225 2.92 -28.33 11.01
CA ASP A 225 3.96 -27.86 10.06
C ASP A 225 3.53 -26.64 9.23
N ASP A 226 2.23 -26.51 8.92
CA ASP A 226 1.71 -25.38 8.15
C ASP A 226 1.64 -24.11 9.01
N LEU A 227 1.46 -24.24 10.32
CA LEU A 227 1.45 -23.10 11.26
C LEU A 227 2.84 -22.52 11.54
N GLN A 228 3.92 -23.28 11.37
CA GLN A 228 5.29 -22.79 11.58
C GLN A 228 5.67 -21.65 10.63
N ARG A 229 4.96 -21.49 9.51
CA ARG A 229 5.17 -20.38 8.57
C ARG A 229 4.49 -19.09 8.99
N TYR A 230 3.65 -19.12 10.00
CA TYR A 230 2.91 -17.96 10.48
C TYR A 230 3.57 -17.33 11.69
N THR A 231 3.60 -16.01 11.71
CA THR A 231 3.98 -15.23 12.88
C THR A 231 2.75 -14.96 13.71
N LEU A 232 2.74 -15.41 14.96
CA LEU A 232 1.70 -15.07 15.93
C LEU A 232 1.84 -13.60 16.30
N LEU A 233 0.82 -12.79 16.04
CA LEU A 233 0.76 -11.42 16.49
C LEU A 233 -0.02 -11.34 17.80
N THR A 234 0.57 -10.70 18.81
CA THR A 234 -0.03 -10.47 20.12
C THR A 234 0.01 -9.00 20.48
N CYS A 235 -0.82 -8.59 21.45
CA CYS A 235 -0.85 -7.22 21.96
C CYS A 235 0.40 -6.85 22.76
N ASP A 236 1.19 -7.81 23.21
CA ASP A 236 2.34 -7.60 24.10
C ASP A 236 3.53 -6.92 23.42
N ARG A 237 3.36 -6.42 22.21
CA ARG A 237 4.37 -5.68 21.42
C ARG A 237 5.61 -6.49 21.03
N THR A 238 5.69 -7.75 21.42
CA THR A 238 6.87 -8.59 21.21
C THR A 238 6.92 -9.23 19.82
N CYS A 239 5.76 -9.36 19.17
CA CYS A 239 5.65 -9.98 17.85
C CYS A 239 5.18 -8.97 16.81
N THR A 240 6.11 -8.55 15.96
CA THR A 240 5.84 -7.72 14.80
C THR A 240 6.33 -8.43 13.56
N LEU A 241 5.53 -8.39 12.49
CA LEU A 241 5.97 -8.81 11.17
C LEU A 241 6.52 -7.61 10.41
N THR A 242 7.75 -7.72 9.92
CA THR A 242 8.37 -6.66 9.13
C THR A 242 8.55 -7.15 7.70
N THR A 243 8.12 -6.35 6.73
CA THR A 243 8.26 -6.65 5.31
C THR A 243 8.76 -5.45 4.52
N THR A 244 9.57 -5.71 3.49
CA THR A 244 10.11 -4.68 2.62
C THR A 244 9.54 -4.85 1.21
N ILE A 245 8.83 -3.83 0.73
CA ILE A 245 8.13 -3.86 -0.55
C ILE A 245 8.78 -2.86 -1.50
N GLY A 246 9.08 -3.33 -2.71
CA GLY A 246 9.66 -2.52 -3.79
C GLY A 246 8.78 -1.32 -4.18
N ALA A 247 9.32 -0.43 -5.01
CA ALA A 247 8.57 0.70 -5.54
C ALA A 247 7.38 0.23 -6.37
N GLN A 248 6.18 0.81 -6.13
CA GLN A 248 4.94 0.50 -6.85
C GLN A 248 4.62 -1.00 -6.92
N SER A 249 5.06 -1.75 -5.90
CA SER A 249 4.86 -3.19 -5.80
C SER A 249 3.92 -3.52 -4.65
N SER A 250 3.37 -4.72 -4.67
CA SER A 250 2.46 -5.20 -3.64
C SER A 250 2.92 -6.54 -3.11
N GLN A 251 2.59 -6.83 -1.86
CA GLN A 251 2.81 -8.10 -1.22
C GLN A 251 1.52 -8.61 -0.58
N LYS A 252 1.26 -9.90 -0.72
CA LYS A 252 0.12 -10.58 -0.14
C LYS A 252 0.49 -11.04 1.27
N LEU A 253 -0.30 -10.62 2.25
CA LEU A 253 -0.26 -11.11 3.62
C LEU A 253 -1.37 -12.14 3.78
N LEU A 254 -1.04 -13.30 4.30
CA LEU A 254 -2.01 -14.34 4.65
C LEU A 254 -2.30 -14.23 6.15
N VAL A 255 -3.59 -14.10 6.47
CA VAL A 255 -4.07 -13.96 7.85
C VAL A 255 -4.92 -15.19 8.18
N ARG A 256 -4.66 -15.79 9.35
CA ARG A 256 -5.50 -16.83 9.97
C ARG A 256 -5.86 -16.39 11.38
N VAL A 257 -6.91 -16.98 11.90
CA VAL A 257 -7.31 -16.77 13.28
C VAL A 257 -7.50 -18.10 13.97
N ARG A 258 -7.19 -18.14 15.26
CA ARG A 258 -7.36 -19.29 16.13
C ARG A 258 -7.98 -18.83 17.44
N PRO A 259 -9.13 -19.38 17.86
CA PRO A 259 -9.71 -19.06 19.15
C PRO A 259 -8.77 -19.45 20.31
N CYS A 260 -8.57 -18.55 21.24
CA CYS A 260 -7.85 -18.83 22.48
C CYS A 260 -8.80 -19.57 23.43
N LYS A 261 -8.35 -20.65 24.05
CA LYS A 261 -9.11 -21.41 25.06
C LYS A 261 -9.39 -20.52 26.27
N ARG A 262 -10.58 -19.93 26.32
CA ARG A 262 -11.22 -19.43 27.54
C ARG A 262 -12.53 -20.18 27.68
N THR A 263 -12.54 -21.18 28.56
CA THR A 263 -13.53 -22.24 28.67
C THR A 263 -14.89 -21.80 29.19
N ASP A 264 -15.09 -20.52 29.58
CA ASP A 264 -16.28 -20.11 30.32
C ASP A 264 -17.02 -18.89 29.74
N GLN A 265 -16.71 -18.49 28.50
CA GLN A 265 -17.41 -17.36 27.88
C GLN A 265 -18.47 -17.81 26.89
N PRO A 266 -19.67 -17.19 26.88
CA PRO A 266 -20.67 -17.45 25.86
C PRO A 266 -20.16 -17.05 24.48
N PRO A 267 -20.77 -17.56 23.39
CA PRO A 267 -20.44 -17.13 22.02
C PRO A 267 -20.45 -15.60 21.90
N HIS A 268 -19.39 -15.02 21.34
CA HIS A 268 -19.27 -13.58 21.21
C HIS A 268 -18.53 -13.18 19.93
N ASP A 269 -18.85 -11.99 19.44
CA ASP A 269 -18.20 -11.41 18.27
C ASP A 269 -16.93 -10.66 18.70
N VAL A 270 -15.84 -10.90 17.97
CA VAL A 270 -14.52 -10.30 18.21
C VAL A 270 -14.12 -9.45 17.00
N GLN A 271 -13.64 -8.26 17.28
CA GLN A 271 -13.09 -7.35 16.26
C GLN A 271 -11.69 -6.93 16.68
N ILE A 272 -10.71 -7.25 15.87
CA ILE A 272 -9.29 -6.98 16.16
C ILE A 272 -8.70 -6.14 15.04
N PRO A 273 -8.20 -4.92 15.33
CA PRO A 273 -7.52 -4.10 14.35
C PRO A 273 -6.08 -4.58 14.14
N LEU A 274 -5.79 -5.10 12.97
CA LEU A 274 -4.44 -5.39 12.50
C LEU A 274 -3.82 -4.11 11.95
N GLN A 275 -2.86 -3.54 12.66
CA GLN A 275 -2.23 -2.27 12.32
C GLN A 275 -1.05 -2.48 11.38
N VAL A 276 -0.98 -1.64 10.34
CA VAL A 276 0.17 -1.56 9.43
C VAL A 276 0.66 -0.12 9.37
N HIS A 277 1.96 0.09 9.49
CA HIS A 277 2.59 1.39 9.32
C HIS A 277 3.97 1.24 8.67
N GLU A 278 4.47 2.32 8.08
CA GLU A 278 5.84 2.35 7.58
C GLU A 278 6.83 2.45 8.74
N GLN A 279 7.89 1.65 8.74
CA GLN A 279 8.90 1.61 9.82
C GLN A 279 9.52 2.98 10.12
N LYS A 280 9.73 3.81 9.08
CA LYS A 280 10.32 5.16 9.21
C LYS A 280 9.28 6.27 9.43
N ASN A 281 8.01 5.98 9.28
CA ASN A 281 6.92 6.96 9.41
C ASN A 281 5.72 6.33 10.14
N SER A 282 5.80 6.31 11.45
CA SER A 282 4.76 5.74 12.31
C SER A 282 3.48 6.59 12.37
N ASP A 283 3.47 7.80 11.81
CA ASP A 283 2.30 8.68 11.84
C ASP A 283 1.21 8.23 10.87
N GLU A 284 1.60 7.55 9.78
CA GLU A 284 0.66 7.01 8.80
C GLU A 284 0.36 5.55 9.13
N LYS A 285 -0.71 5.35 9.90
CA LYS A 285 -1.20 4.03 10.30
C LYS A 285 -2.45 3.67 9.52
N ARG A 286 -2.56 2.43 9.11
CA ARG A 286 -3.76 1.84 8.51
C ARG A 286 -4.10 0.55 9.23
N HIS A 287 -5.38 0.22 9.25
CA HIS A 287 -5.88 -0.96 9.93
C HIS A 287 -6.64 -1.84 8.96
N VAL A 288 -6.51 -3.15 9.15
CA VAL A 288 -7.41 -4.16 8.62
C VAL A 288 -8.20 -4.68 9.79
N MET A 289 -9.52 -4.57 9.74
CA MET A 289 -10.39 -5.09 10.79
C MET A 289 -10.58 -6.59 10.60
N VAL A 290 -10.17 -7.37 11.56
CA VAL A 290 -10.36 -8.82 11.61
C VAL A 290 -11.61 -9.09 12.44
N HIS A 291 -12.63 -9.69 11.81
CA HIS A 291 -13.90 -10.05 12.44
C HIS A 291 -13.99 -11.55 12.56
N ALA A 292 -14.40 -12.04 13.71
CA ALA A 292 -14.71 -13.45 13.92
C ALA A 292 -15.73 -13.60 15.05
N ARG A 293 -16.58 -14.62 14.97
CA ARG A 293 -17.45 -15.06 16.06
C ARG A 293 -16.81 -16.27 16.72
N VAL A 294 -16.49 -16.14 18.00
CA VAL A 294 -15.87 -17.24 18.76
C VAL A 294 -16.96 -18.04 19.44
N GLU A 295 -16.97 -19.36 19.17
CA GLU A 295 -17.84 -20.34 19.81
C GLU A 295 -17.00 -21.44 20.48
N CYS A 296 -17.39 -21.85 21.69
CA CYS A 296 -16.70 -22.88 22.48
C CYS A 296 -17.25 -24.27 22.21
#